data_7c91f7c042cbb363d68dc9da64d6d229
#
_entry.id   7c91f7c042cbb363d68dc9da64d6d229
#
_cell.length_a   1.000
_cell.length_b   1.000
_cell.length_c   1.000
_cell.angle_alpha   90.00
_cell.angle_beta   90.00
_cell.angle_gamma   90.00
#
_symmetry.space_group_name_H-M   'P 1'
#
loop_
_entity.id
_entity.type
_entity.pdbx_description
1 polymer ?
#
loop_
_entity_poly.entity_id
_entity_poly.type
_entity_poly.pdbx_seq_one_letter_code
_entity_poly.pdbx_strand_id
1 'polypeptide(L)'
;TYFAELDFQIKHDDHYDSTDEIMEEKDQHFITFAPANADIVVLRAANDIVRTDGQKLGLKSEWKINSTQTTGKMNVKLIHTPTSVNQNYPSATNQLGQTQGGETDVDITVDVH
;
A
#
# COMPACT_ATOMS: atom_id res chain seq x y z
N THR A 1 12.03 6.66 11.07
CA THR A 1 11.58 5.49 10.29
C THR A 1 10.42 4.82 10.98
N TYR A 2 9.38 4.52 10.23
CA TYR A 2 8.19 3.85 10.73
C TYR A 2 7.98 2.55 9.98
N PHE A 3 7.63 1.50 10.71
CA PHE A 3 7.19 0.24 10.11
C PHE A 3 5.67 0.21 10.10
N ALA A 4 5.08 -0.01 8.95
CA ALA A 4 3.63 -0.06 8.79
C ALA A 4 3.19 -1.47 8.42
N GLU A 5 2.22 -1.97 9.16
CA GLU A 5 1.52 -3.21 8.86
C GLU A 5 0.04 -2.89 8.76
N LEU A 6 -0.54 -3.19 7.60
CA LEU A 6 -1.93 -2.85 7.32
C LEU A 6 -2.83 -4.05 7.58
N ASP A 7 -3.93 -3.79 8.27
CA ASP A 7 -4.96 -4.76 8.53
C ASP A 7 -6.27 -4.22 7.97
N PHE A 8 -6.87 -4.96 7.05
CA PHE A 8 -8.08 -4.54 6.36
C PHE A 8 -9.30 -5.35 6.81
N GLN A 9 -10.41 -4.66 6.92
CA GLN A 9 -11.71 -5.27 7.05
C GLN A 9 -12.68 -4.47 6.18
N ILE A 10 -13.03 -5.03 5.04
CA ILE A 10 -13.86 -4.37 4.03
C ILE A 10 -15.23 -5.01 4.03
N LYS A 11 -16.26 -4.21 4.28
CA LYS A 11 -17.64 -4.70 4.29
C LYS A 11 -18.19 -4.73 2.87
N HIS A 12 -18.59 -5.91 2.45
CA HIS A 12 -19.45 -6.13 1.28
C HIS A 12 -20.83 -6.56 1.77
N ASP A 13 -21.85 -6.47 0.96
CA ASP A 13 -23.26 -6.62 1.31
C ASP A 13 -23.57 -7.57 2.47
N ASP A 14 -23.04 -8.78 2.45
CA ASP A 14 -23.32 -9.84 3.44
C ASP A 14 -22.04 -10.45 4.04
N HIS A 15 -20.87 -9.90 3.74
CA HIS A 15 -19.61 -10.42 4.26
C HIS A 15 -18.55 -9.31 4.35
N TYR A 16 -17.41 -9.64 4.97
CA TYR A 16 -16.24 -8.77 5.07
C TYR A 16 -15.05 -9.41 4.38
N ASP A 17 -14.33 -8.64 3.57
CA ASP A 17 -13.00 -9.04 3.12
C ASP A 17 -11.99 -8.65 4.21
N SER A 18 -11.23 -9.64 4.66
CA SER A 18 -10.21 -9.47 5.69
C SER A 18 -8.82 -9.43 5.07
N THR A 19 -7.84 -9.08 5.89
CA THR A 19 -6.42 -9.18 5.50
C THR A 19 -6.08 -10.58 5.01
N ASP A 20 -6.61 -11.63 5.65
CA ASP A 20 -6.35 -13.00 5.24
C ASP A 20 -6.88 -13.29 3.84
N GLU A 21 -8.06 -12.81 3.50
CA GLU A 21 -8.63 -12.96 2.15
C GLU A 21 -7.82 -12.18 1.12
N ILE A 22 -7.37 -10.98 1.48
CA ILE A 22 -6.51 -10.16 0.61
C ILE A 22 -5.20 -10.90 0.33
N MET A 23 -4.63 -11.58 1.32
CA MET A 23 -3.41 -12.38 1.16
C MET A 23 -3.65 -13.61 0.28
N GLU A 24 -4.78 -14.28 0.44
CA GLU A 24 -5.16 -15.43 -0.42
C GLU A 24 -5.36 -14.99 -1.87
N GLU A 25 -5.91 -13.81 -2.08
CA GLU A 25 -6.17 -13.23 -3.40
C GLU A 25 -5.10 -12.21 -3.80
N LYS A 26 -3.87 -12.43 -3.37
CA LYS A 26 -2.77 -11.46 -3.55
C LYS A 26 -2.57 -11.01 -5.00
N ASP A 27 -2.82 -11.89 -5.96
CA ASP A 27 -2.66 -11.57 -7.38
C ASP A 27 -3.77 -10.66 -7.91
N GLN A 28 -4.84 -10.46 -7.13
CA GLN A 28 -5.96 -9.59 -7.47
C GLN A 28 -5.92 -8.26 -6.72
N HIS A 29 -4.92 -8.01 -5.91
CA HIS A 29 -4.82 -6.81 -5.08
C HIS A 29 -3.45 -6.16 -5.19
N PHE A 30 -3.43 -4.84 -4.98
CA PHE A 30 -2.18 -4.09 -4.85
C PHE A 30 -2.44 -2.83 -4.04
N ILE A 31 -1.49 -2.45 -3.21
CA ILE A 31 -1.60 -1.27 -2.34
C ILE A 31 -0.69 -0.17 -2.87
N THR A 32 -1.24 1.04 -2.99
CA THR A 32 -0.48 2.23 -3.37
C THR A 32 -0.47 3.23 -2.22
N PHE A 33 0.60 4.02 -2.17
CA PHE A 33 0.83 5.02 -1.13
C PHE A 33 1.03 6.39 -1.78
N ALA A 34 0.45 7.44 -1.18
CA ALA A 34 0.61 8.81 -1.66
C ALA A 34 0.81 9.74 -0.47
N PRO A 35 2.05 10.16 -0.18
CA PRO A 35 2.31 11.10 0.90
C PRO A 35 1.80 12.50 0.55
N ALA A 36 1.30 13.20 1.57
CA ALA A 36 0.85 14.59 1.47
C ALA A 36 1.40 15.39 2.65
N ASN A 37 1.80 16.64 2.39
CA ASN A 37 2.34 17.56 3.38
C ASN A 37 3.62 17.07 4.07
N ALA A 38 4.28 16.07 3.51
CA ALA A 38 5.54 15.55 4.03
C ALA A 38 6.30 14.84 2.91
N ASP A 39 7.61 14.81 3.02
CA ASP A 39 8.47 14.03 2.14
C ASP A 39 8.70 12.66 2.78
N ILE A 40 7.92 11.68 2.36
CA ILE A 40 7.95 10.33 2.91
C ILE A 40 8.37 9.36 1.81
N VAL A 41 9.41 8.58 2.10
CA VAL A 41 9.87 7.49 1.23
C VAL A 41 9.29 6.18 1.77
N VAL A 42 8.78 5.35 0.87
CA VAL A 42 8.22 4.04 1.21
C VAL A 42 9.08 2.93 0.62
N LEU A 43 9.40 1.95 1.45
CA LEU A 43 9.99 0.69 1.00
C LEU A 43 9.08 -0.44 1.44
N ARG A 44 8.73 -1.32 0.51
CA ARG A 44 7.94 -2.51 0.83
C ARG A 44 8.85 -3.51 1.54
N ALA A 45 8.41 -4.02 2.68
CA ALA A 45 9.26 -4.79 3.57
C ALA A 45 9.74 -6.10 2.92
N ALA A 46 10.88 -6.59 3.36
CA ALA A 46 11.41 -7.87 2.88
C ALA A 46 10.47 -9.05 3.18
N ASN A 47 9.69 -8.94 4.26
CA ASN A 47 8.71 -9.95 4.67
C ASN A 47 7.28 -9.63 4.23
N ASP A 48 7.11 -8.66 3.34
CA ASP A 48 5.79 -8.37 2.75
C ASP A 48 5.33 -9.54 1.88
N ILE A 49 4.04 -9.57 1.59
CA ILE A 49 3.43 -10.60 0.75
C ILE A 49 3.85 -10.36 -0.70
N VAL A 50 4.44 -11.38 -1.32
CA VAL A 50 4.90 -11.31 -2.71
C VAL A 50 3.83 -11.92 -3.62
N ARG A 51 3.40 -11.15 -4.62
CA ARG A 51 2.48 -11.62 -5.64
C ARG A 51 3.20 -12.58 -6.59
N THR A 52 2.42 -13.34 -7.34
CA THR A 52 2.97 -14.29 -8.31
C THR A 52 3.83 -13.61 -9.38
N ASP A 53 3.55 -12.33 -9.70
CA ASP A 53 4.34 -11.54 -10.64
C ASP A 53 5.66 -11.00 -10.05
N GLY A 54 5.96 -11.33 -8.80
CA GLY A 54 7.16 -10.86 -8.11
C GLY A 54 7.04 -9.50 -7.45
N GLN A 55 5.93 -8.79 -7.64
CA GLN A 55 5.68 -7.51 -7.00
C GLN A 55 5.18 -7.71 -5.57
N LYS A 56 5.58 -6.84 -4.66
CA LYS A 56 5.13 -6.89 -3.26
C LYS A 56 3.80 -6.20 -3.11
N LEU A 57 2.88 -6.84 -2.38
CA LEU A 57 1.51 -6.36 -2.21
C LEU A 57 1.42 -5.01 -1.50
N GLY A 58 2.23 -4.79 -0.46
CA GLY A 58 2.25 -3.54 0.30
C GLY A 58 1.60 -3.61 1.67
N LEU A 59 1.26 -4.81 2.18
CA LEU A 59 0.71 -4.95 3.53
C LEU A 59 1.71 -4.59 4.62
N LYS A 60 3.00 -4.82 4.36
CA LYS A 60 4.08 -4.49 5.29
C LYS A 60 5.06 -3.58 4.59
N SER A 61 5.33 -2.43 5.19
CA SER A 61 6.18 -1.41 4.58
C SER A 61 6.93 -0.62 5.63
N GLU A 62 7.97 0.05 5.19
CA GLU A 62 8.79 0.95 5.98
C GLU A 62 8.64 2.35 5.40
N TRP A 63 8.29 3.32 6.25
CA TRP A 63 8.10 4.71 5.86
C TRP A 63 9.20 5.56 6.51
N LYS A 64 9.93 6.28 5.69
CA LYS A 64 10.99 7.16 6.16
C LYS A 64 10.65 8.61 5.82
N ILE A 65 10.55 9.45 6.85
CA ILE A 65 10.30 10.88 6.68
C ILE A 65 11.64 11.58 6.49
N ASN A 66 11.81 12.23 5.33
CA ASN A 66 13.06 12.89 4.95
C ASN A 66 13.10 14.38 5.30
N SER A 67 11.99 14.94 5.79
CA SER A 67 11.90 16.35 6.11
C SER A 67 12.05 16.59 7.61
N THR A 68 12.23 17.85 7.99
CA THR A 68 12.24 18.27 9.39
C THR A 68 10.82 18.43 9.94
N GLN A 69 9.80 18.25 9.11
CA GLN A 69 8.42 18.27 9.55
C GLN A 69 8.14 17.09 10.48
N THR A 70 7.39 17.34 11.53
CA THR A 70 7.03 16.33 12.53
C THR A 70 5.70 15.67 12.23
N THR A 71 4.94 16.21 11.29
CA THR A 71 3.61 15.70 10.92
C THR A 71 3.47 15.65 9.41
N GLY A 72 2.74 14.67 8.93
CA GLY A 72 2.39 14.53 7.53
C GLY A 72 1.20 13.61 7.39
N LYS A 73 0.81 13.35 6.16
CA LYS A 73 -0.31 12.45 5.87
C LYS A 73 0.13 11.44 4.83
N MET A 74 -0.42 10.23 4.94
CA MET A 74 -0.23 9.18 3.95
C MET A 74 -1.59 8.70 3.48
N ASN A 75 -1.85 8.84 2.18
CA ASN A 75 -3.02 8.24 1.56
C ASN A 75 -2.67 6.80 1.15
N VAL A 76 -3.49 5.86 1.56
CA VAL A 76 -3.31 4.43 1.26
C VAL A 76 -4.53 3.96 0.49
N LYS A 77 -4.29 3.34 -0.66
CA LYS A 77 -5.34 2.77 -1.50
C LYS A 77 -5.11 1.29 -1.69
N LEU A 78 -6.18 0.51 -1.55
CA LEU A 78 -6.21 -0.90 -1.94
C LEU A 78 -6.91 -1.00 -3.28
N ILE A 79 -6.19 -1.45 -4.30
CA ILE A 79 -6.69 -1.58 -5.66
C ILE A 79 -7.01 -3.04 -5.93
N HIS A 80 -8.20 -3.30 -6.45
CA HIS A 80 -8.71 -4.62 -6.78
C HIS A 80 -8.63 -4.86 -8.28
N THR A 81 -8.07 -5.98 -8.66
CA THR A 81 -7.92 -6.44 -10.06
C THR A 81 -7.28 -5.41 -11.00
N PRO A 82 -6.15 -4.78 -10.63
CA PRO A 82 -5.47 -3.90 -11.57
C PRO A 82 -4.95 -4.71 -12.77
N THR A 83 -4.89 -4.08 -13.95
CA THR A 83 -4.35 -4.71 -15.14
C THR A 83 -2.83 -4.76 -15.11
N SER A 84 -2.19 -3.79 -14.45
CA SER A 84 -0.76 -3.78 -14.23
C SER A 84 -0.41 -3.06 -12.95
N VAL A 85 0.73 -3.44 -12.36
CA VAL A 85 1.24 -2.84 -11.14
C VAL A 85 2.74 -2.60 -11.26
N ASN A 86 3.24 -1.57 -10.55
CA ASN A 86 4.66 -1.28 -10.46
C ASN A 86 5.00 -0.87 -9.03
N GLN A 87 5.66 -1.76 -8.28
CA GLN A 87 6.09 -1.45 -6.91
C GLN A 87 7.21 -0.40 -6.87
N ASN A 88 8.01 -0.29 -7.93
CA ASN A 88 9.18 0.58 -7.99
C ASN A 88 8.86 1.98 -8.51
N TYR A 89 7.62 2.42 -8.39
CA TYR A 89 7.21 3.76 -8.75
C TYR A 89 7.21 4.66 -7.50
N PRO A 90 7.84 5.84 -7.53
CA PRO A 90 8.61 6.40 -8.64
C PRO A 90 9.99 5.77 -8.85
N SER A 91 10.49 4.99 -7.89
CA SER A 91 11.82 4.36 -8.01
C SER A 91 11.94 3.14 -7.10
N ALA A 92 13.01 2.37 -7.25
CA ALA A 92 13.30 1.23 -6.39
C ALA A 92 13.63 1.64 -4.95
N THR A 93 13.97 2.90 -4.74
CA THR A 93 14.26 3.45 -3.41
C THR A 93 13.07 4.20 -2.80
N ASN A 94 11.98 4.34 -3.55
CA ASN A 94 10.73 4.93 -3.06
C ASN A 94 9.56 4.20 -3.73
N GLN A 95 9.06 3.17 -3.07
CA GLN A 95 8.11 2.22 -3.64
C GLN A 95 6.66 2.58 -3.31
N LEU A 96 6.24 3.79 -3.68
CA LEU A 96 4.86 4.24 -3.49
C LEU A 96 3.88 3.34 -4.24
N GLY A 97 4.27 2.91 -5.42
CA GLY A 97 3.47 2.04 -6.25
C GLY A 97 2.57 2.77 -7.23
N GLN A 98 2.30 2.14 -8.35
CA GLN A 98 1.40 2.62 -9.39
C GLN A 98 0.63 1.46 -9.97
N THR A 99 -0.63 1.69 -10.29
CA THR A 99 -1.49 0.70 -10.94
C THR A 99 -2.14 1.30 -12.17
N GLN A 100 -2.56 0.41 -13.08
CA GLN A 100 -3.45 0.76 -14.19
C GLN A 100 -4.68 -0.13 -14.10
N GLY A 101 -5.83 0.44 -14.39
CA GLY A 101 -7.09 -0.28 -14.31
C GLY A 101 -7.47 -0.67 -12.89
N GLY A 102 -8.42 -1.58 -12.78
CA GLY A 102 -8.90 -2.04 -11.48
C GLY A 102 -9.87 -1.10 -10.82
N GLU A 103 -10.26 -1.44 -9.60
CA GLU A 103 -11.17 -0.66 -8.78
C GLU A 103 -10.52 -0.36 -7.42
N THR A 104 -10.75 0.85 -6.91
CA THR A 104 -10.28 1.23 -5.58
C THR A 104 -11.27 0.74 -4.54
N ASP A 105 -10.90 -0.28 -3.77
CA ASP A 105 -11.73 -0.84 -2.72
C ASP A 105 -11.59 -0.07 -1.40
N VAL A 106 -10.40 0.46 -1.13
CA VAL A 106 -10.13 1.26 0.07
C VAL A 106 -9.32 2.47 -0.33
N ASP A 107 -9.71 3.62 0.18
CA ASP A 107 -9.01 4.89 0.02
C ASP A 107 -9.07 5.62 1.37
N ILE A 108 -7.98 5.57 2.13
CA ILE A 108 -7.90 6.15 3.45
C ILE A 108 -6.68 7.06 3.56
N THR A 109 -6.77 8.03 4.46
CA THR A 109 -5.64 8.90 4.78
C THR A 109 -5.34 8.77 6.26
N VAL A 110 -4.08 8.50 6.58
CA VAL A 110 -3.61 8.39 7.96
C VAL A 110 -2.64 9.53 8.27
N ASP A 111 -2.64 9.96 9.52
CA ASP A 111 -1.69 10.95 10.00
C ASP A 111 -0.38 10.25 10.40
N VAL A 112 0.74 10.86 10.03
CA VAL A 112 2.08 10.36 10.36
C VAL A 112 2.76 11.39 11.25
N HIS A 113 3.24 10.94 12.39
CA HIS A 113 3.89 11.79 13.38
C HIS A 113 5.33 11.39 13.63
#